data_da4256beebd27952258f8f343ba56926
#
_entry.id   da4256beebd27952258f8f343ba56926
#
_cell.length_a   1.000
_cell.length_b   1.000
_cell.length_c   1.000
_cell.angle_alpha   90.00
_cell.angle_beta   90.00
_cell.angle_gamma   90.00
#
_symmetry.space_group_name_H-M   'P 1'
#
loop_
_entity.id
_entity.type
_entity.pdbx_description
1 polymer ?
#
loop_
_entity_poly.entity_id
_entity_poly.type
_entity_poly.pdbx_seq_one_letter_code
_entity_poly.pdbx_strand_id
1 'polypeptide(L)'
;MNRTVIDLWVGIXVAIGIAALLFLALKVGNLSSSRLSETYALQARFDNIGXLKVRGPVKSXGVVVGRIVDIKFDATTYEAVVNMEVDGRYRFPKDTIAAIYTSGLLGEQFVGFESGATKNAQGGDTLTKTQSAVVLEKLISQFLFNKAAEGQEAK
;
A
#
# COMPACT_ATOMS: atom_id res chain seq x y z
N MET A 1 26.99 -36.37 40.63
CA MET A 1 26.44 -36.14 39.29
C MET A 1 27.56 -35.92 38.31
N ASN A 2 27.49 -36.59 37.21
CA ASN A 2 28.49 -36.44 36.16
C ASN A 2 28.29 -35.12 35.46
N ARG A 3 29.39 -34.40 35.24
CA ARG A 3 29.36 -33.17 34.49
C ARG A 3 28.82 -33.37 33.08
N THR A 4 29.10 -34.52 32.50
CA THR A 4 28.65 -34.86 31.17
C THR A 4 27.13 -34.84 31.04
N VAL A 5 26.43 -35.37 32.09
CA VAL A 5 24.98 -35.42 32.10
C VAL A 5 24.40 -34.02 32.21
N ILE A 6 24.99 -33.16 33.03
CA ILE A 6 24.56 -31.79 33.21
C ILE A 6 24.79 -31.01 31.92
N ASP A 7 25.93 -31.18 31.28
CA ASP A 7 26.24 -30.51 30.01
C ASP A 7 25.30 -30.96 28.90
N LEU A 8 24.92 -32.22 28.89
CA LEU A 8 23.99 -32.76 27.93
C LEU A 8 22.61 -32.12 28.10
N TRP A 9 22.13 -32.01 29.34
CA TRP A 9 20.84 -31.40 29.60
C TRP A 9 20.82 -29.90 29.23
N VAL A 10 21.90 -29.22 29.54
CA VAL A 10 22.02 -27.79 29.15
C VAL A 10 22.04 -27.67 27.65
N GLY A 11 22.72 -28.56 26.95
CA GLY A 11 22.76 -28.55 25.51
C GLY A 11 21.38 -28.75 24.89
N ILE A 12 20.61 -29.62 25.48
CA ILE A 12 19.23 -29.87 25.03
C ILE A 12 18.35 -28.61 25.18
N UNK A 13 18.51 -28.08 26.01
CA UNK A 13 17.82 -27.01 26.30
C UNK A 13 18.00 -25.99 25.41
N VAL A 14 19.21 -25.63 25.31
CA VAL A 14 19.62 -24.60 24.37
C VAL A 14 19.15 -24.95 22.95
N ALA A 15 19.30 -26.21 22.59
CA ALA A 15 18.84 -26.64 21.25
C ALA A 15 17.35 -26.42 21.06
N ILE A 16 16.55 -26.75 22.08
CA ILE A 16 15.10 -26.53 22.02
C ILE A 16 14.79 -25.04 21.93
N GLY A 17 15.52 -24.20 22.68
CA GLY A 17 15.34 -22.76 22.62
C GLY A 17 15.62 -22.18 21.23
N ILE A 18 16.71 -22.63 20.62
CA ILE A 18 17.06 -22.17 19.27
C ILE A 18 16.02 -22.64 18.26
N ALA A 19 15.56 -23.89 18.38
CA ALA A 19 14.53 -24.42 17.50
C ALA A 19 13.22 -23.64 17.64
N ALA A 20 12.85 -23.28 18.88
CA ALA A 20 11.64 -22.49 19.12
C ALA A 20 11.74 -21.09 18.52
N LEU A 21 12.91 -20.46 18.65
CA LEU A 21 13.13 -19.15 18.05
C LEU A 21 13.07 -19.20 16.53
N LEU A 22 13.65 -20.21 15.93
CA LEU A 22 13.59 -20.41 14.48
C LEU A 22 12.15 -20.63 14.02
N PHE A 23 11.41 -21.45 14.78
CA PHE A 23 10.01 -21.71 14.45
C PHE A 23 9.19 -20.43 14.52
N LEU A 24 9.40 -19.61 15.56
CA LEU A 24 8.71 -18.34 15.71
C LEU A 24 9.07 -17.38 14.57
N ALA A 25 10.34 -17.32 14.22
CA ALA A 25 10.79 -16.45 13.14
C ALA A 25 10.13 -16.82 11.80
N LEU A 26 10.07 -18.11 11.54
CA LEU A 26 9.42 -18.59 10.31
C LEU A 26 7.92 -18.34 10.34
N LYS A 27 7.29 -18.53 11.48
CA LYS A 27 5.86 -18.33 11.59
C LYS A 27 5.48 -16.85 11.46
N VAL A 28 6.26 -15.97 12.08
CA VAL A 28 6.03 -14.52 11.96
C VAL A 28 6.29 -14.07 10.54
N GLY A 29 7.37 -14.54 9.92
CA GLY A 29 7.67 -14.20 8.55
C GLY A 29 6.62 -14.71 7.58
N ASN A 30 6.07 -15.87 7.84
CA ASN A 30 5.06 -16.47 6.97
C ASN A 30 3.67 -15.87 7.16
N LEU A 31 3.43 -15.21 8.29
CA LEU A 31 2.15 -14.54 8.52
C LEU A 31 1.89 -13.42 7.53
N SER A 32 2.95 -12.77 7.07
CA SER A 32 2.80 -11.72 6.06
C SER A 32 2.41 -12.27 4.70
N SER A 33 2.86 -13.47 4.39
CA SER A 33 2.62 -14.05 3.06
C SER A 33 1.38 -14.94 3.01
N SER A 34 0.96 -15.47 4.15
CA SER A 34 -0.16 -16.41 4.15
C SER A 34 -1.51 -15.74 3.97
N ARG A 35 -1.59 -14.45 4.26
CA ARG A 35 -2.84 -13.70 4.06
C ARG A 35 -3.09 -13.40 2.59
N LEU A 36 -2.06 -13.48 1.80
CA LEU A 36 -2.14 -13.18 0.36
C LEU A 36 -1.84 -14.43 -0.44
N SER A 37 -2.54 -15.51 -0.13
CA SER A 37 -2.30 -16.79 -0.79
C SER A 37 -2.62 -16.72 -2.28
N GLU A 38 -3.61 -15.92 -2.65
CA GLU A 38 -3.94 -15.67 -4.04
C GLU A 38 -4.11 -14.17 -4.23
N THR A 39 -3.19 -13.58 -4.97
CA THR A 39 -3.27 -12.16 -5.31
C THR A 39 -3.17 -12.01 -6.82
N TYR A 40 -3.72 -10.92 -7.31
CA TYR A 40 -3.54 -10.55 -8.70
C TYR A 40 -2.92 -9.16 -8.77
N ALA A 41 -2.16 -8.93 -9.81
CA ALA A 41 -1.45 -7.67 -9.97
C ALA A 41 -2.34 -6.65 -10.66
N LEU A 42 -2.34 -5.44 -10.13
CA LEU A 42 -2.96 -4.29 -10.77
C LEU A 42 -1.94 -3.19 -10.88
N GLN A 43 -2.05 -2.41 -11.93
CA GLN A 43 -1.15 -1.30 -12.17
C GLN A 43 -1.99 -0.05 -12.34
N ALA A 44 -1.53 1.04 -11.74
CA ALA A 44 -2.19 2.33 -11.87
C ALA A 44 -1.15 3.40 -12.15
N ARG A 45 -1.52 4.36 -12.97
CA ARG A 45 -0.65 5.47 -13.32
C ARG A 45 -1.21 6.74 -12.71
N PHE A 46 -0.34 7.50 -12.07
CA PHE A 46 -0.70 8.74 -11.41
C PHE A 46 0.22 9.86 -11.86
N ASP A 47 -0.34 11.04 -11.99
CA ASP A 47 0.47 12.23 -12.28
C ASP A 47 1.33 12.62 -11.10
N ASN A 48 0.84 12.39 -9.88
CA ASN A 48 1.56 12.72 -8.66
C ASN A 48 1.08 11.80 -7.55
N ILE A 49 2.01 11.08 -6.93
CA ILE A 49 1.68 10.14 -5.85
C ILE A 49 1.90 10.73 -4.47
N GLY A 50 2.45 11.94 -4.41
CA GLY A 50 2.72 12.54 -3.10
C GLY A 50 3.69 11.69 -2.30
N UNK A 51 3.27 11.18 -1.29
CA UNK A 51 3.99 10.48 -0.48
C UNK A 51 3.71 9.17 -0.36
N LEU A 52 3.15 8.78 -1.24
CA LEU A 52 2.77 7.36 -1.26
C LEU A 52 4.02 6.50 -1.17
N LYS A 53 3.96 5.45 -0.36
CA LYS A 53 5.14 4.62 -0.10
C LYS A 53 4.89 3.19 -0.58
N VAL A 54 5.99 2.50 -0.90
CA VAL A 54 5.98 1.06 -1.16
C VAL A 54 5.54 0.34 0.12
N ARG A 55 4.77 -0.72 -0.06
CA ARG A 55 4.16 -1.52 1.01
C ARG A 55 3.00 -0.81 1.71
N GLY A 56 2.59 0.34 1.19
CA GLY A 56 1.41 1.01 1.70
C GLY A 56 0.16 0.20 1.43
N PRO A 57 -0.90 0.42 2.20
CA PRO A 57 -2.14 -0.33 1.99
C PRO A 57 -2.92 0.16 0.79
N VAL A 58 -3.62 -0.75 0.14
CA VAL A 58 -4.64 -0.44 -0.86
C VAL A 58 -5.98 -0.76 -0.20
N LYS A 59 -6.86 0.23 -0.15
CA LYS A 59 -8.14 0.11 0.56
C LYS A 59 -9.31 0.37 -0.38
N SER A 60 -10.42 -0.20 0.00
CA SER A 60 -11.69 0.08 -0.66
C SER A 60 -12.75 0.07 0.43
N UNK A 61 -13.32 1.23 0.44
CA UNK A 61 -14.15 1.30 1.34
C UNK A 61 -13.65 1.24 2.61
N GLY A 62 -12.53 1.61 2.89
CA GLY A 62 -11.87 1.63 4.16
C GLY A 62 -11.28 0.30 4.59
N VAL A 63 -11.51 -0.73 3.83
CA VAL A 63 -11.02 -2.07 4.12
C VAL A 63 -9.75 -2.32 3.30
N VAL A 64 -8.72 -2.88 3.93
CA VAL A 64 -7.46 -3.21 3.23
C VAL A 64 -7.73 -4.38 2.29
N VAL A 65 -7.58 -4.14 1.00
CA VAL A 65 -7.80 -5.16 -0.02
C VAL A 65 -6.51 -5.56 -0.75
N GLY A 66 -5.43 -4.84 -0.51
CA GLY A 66 -4.17 -5.16 -1.16
C GLY A 66 -3.04 -4.32 -0.60
N ARG A 67 -1.90 -4.42 -1.28
CA ARG A 67 -0.70 -3.67 -0.88
C ARG A 67 0.07 -3.21 -2.12
N ILE A 68 0.78 -2.12 -1.96
CA ILE A 68 1.65 -1.59 -3.00
C ILE A 68 2.95 -2.40 -3.00
N VAL A 69 3.29 -2.94 -4.18
CA VAL A 69 4.48 -3.76 -4.33
C VAL A 69 5.67 -2.91 -4.76
N ASP A 70 5.43 -2.01 -5.72
CA ASP A 70 6.53 -1.27 -6.33
C ASP A 70 5.99 0.03 -6.90
N ILE A 71 6.86 1.03 -6.94
CA ILE A 71 6.55 2.34 -7.53
C ILE A 71 7.69 2.69 -8.46
N LYS A 72 7.36 2.98 -9.72
CA LYS A 72 8.35 3.32 -10.73
C LYS A 72 7.98 4.64 -11.40
N PHE A 73 8.97 5.28 -11.95
CA PHE A 73 8.78 6.49 -12.73
C PHE A 73 8.88 6.17 -14.21
N ASP A 74 7.86 6.55 -14.96
CA ASP A 74 7.87 6.37 -16.41
C ASP A 74 8.44 7.63 -17.04
N ALA A 75 9.63 7.52 -17.59
CA ALA A 75 10.32 8.67 -18.17
C ALA A 75 9.73 9.08 -19.54
N THR A 76 8.93 8.22 -20.15
CA THR A 76 8.29 8.52 -21.42
C THR A 76 7.05 9.39 -21.23
N THR A 77 6.19 9.03 -20.28
CA THR A 77 4.95 9.75 -20.01
C THR A 77 5.04 10.69 -18.82
N TYR A 78 6.13 10.60 -18.05
CA TYR A 78 6.35 11.39 -16.85
C TYR A 78 5.27 11.14 -15.80
N GLU A 79 4.90 9.89 -15.66
CA GLU A 79 3.91 9.46 -14.70
C GLU A 79 4.53 8.50 -13.70
N ALA A 80 3.94 8.43 -12.51
CA ALA A 80 4.29 7.43 -11.53
C ALA A 80 3.47 6.17 -11.80
N VAL A 81 4.14 5.04 -11.92
CA VAL A 81 3.50 3.74 -12.16
C VAL A 81 3.54 2.98 -10.85
N VAL A 82 2.36 2.72 -10.30
CA VAL A 82 2.22 2.03 -9.03
C VAL A 82 1.74 0.61 -9.31
N ASN A 83 2.55 -0.36 -8.92
CA ASN A 83 2.22 -1.76 -9.05
C ASN A 83 1.70 -2.25 -7.70
N MET A 84 0.55 -2.89 -7.72
CA MET A 84 -0.14 -3.33 -6.51
C MET A 84 -0.51 -4.80 -6.62
N GLU A 85 -0.57 -5.46 -5.48
CA GLU A 85 -1.12 -6.80 -5.37
C GLU A 85 -2.43 -6.71 -4.60
N VAL A 86 -3.48 -7.22 -5.18
CA VAL A 86 -4.82 -7.17 -4.59
C VAL A 86 -5.24 -8.60 -4.26
N ASP A 87 -5.90 -8.74 -3.11
CA ASP A 87 -6.40 -10.04 -2.65
C ASP A 87 -7.33 -10.62 -3.70
N GLY A 88 -7.10 -11.88 -4.06
CA GLY A 88 -7.89 -12.55 -5.09
C GLY A 88 -9.35 -12.74 -4.75
N ARG A 89 -9.72 -12.62 -3.45
CA ARG A 89 -11.11 -12.65 -3.05
C ARG A 89 -11.89 -11.43 -3.54
N TYR A 90 -11.20 -10.33 -3.79
CA TYR A 90 -11.81 -9.06 -4.19
C TYR A 90 -11.46 -8.76 -5.62
N ARG A 91 -12.44 -8.85 -6.49
CA ARG A 91 -12.27 -8.55 -7.91
C ARG A 91 -12.86 -7.19 -8.21
N PHE A 92 -12.05 -6.34 -8.78
CA PHE A 92 -12.47 -4.98 -9.09
C PHE A 92 -12.69 -4.83 -10.59
N PRO A 93 -13.72 -4.08 -11.00
CA PRO A 93 -13.96 -3.84 -12.42
C PRO A 93 -12.83 -3.03 -13.07
N LYS A 94 -12.75 -3.09 -14.39
CA LYS A 94 -11.74 -2.32 -15.12
C LYS A 94 -11.93 -0.82 -14.98
N ASP A 95 -13.15 -0.37 -14.75
CA ASP A 95 -13.44 1.05 -14.57
C ASP A 95 -13.34 1.49 -13.10
N THR A 96 -12.69 0.68 -12.26
CA THR A 96 -12.38 1.07 -10.89
C THR A 96 -11.46 2.30 -10.91
N ILE A 97 -11.81 3.27 -10.07
CA ILE A 97 -11.01 4.48 -9.96
C ILE A 97 -10.01 4.27 -8.82
N ALA A 98 -8.73 4.43 -9.13
CA ALA A 98 -7.67 4.39 -8.13
C ALA A 98 -7.33 5.83 -7.75
N ALA A 99 -7.49 6.17 -6.51
CA ALA A 99 -7.21 7.51 -6.01
C ALA A 99 -6.27 7.42 -4.83
N ILE A 100 -5.52 8.48 -4.59
CA ILE A 100 -4.61 8.56 -3.47
C ILE A 100 -5.24 9.45 -2.41
N TYR A 101 -5.43 8.89 -1.24
CA TYR A 101 -6.02 9.56 -0.11
C TYR A 101 -5.01 9.73 1.01
N THR A 102 -5.29 10.65 1.90
CA THR A 102 -4.48 10.89 3.09
C THR A 102 -5.29 10.49 4.32
N SER A 103 -4.66 9.79 5.25
CA SER A 103 -5.29 9.42 6.51
C SER A 103 -5.34 10.65 7.40
N GLY A 104 -6.50 11.28 7.47
CA GLY A 104 -6.65 12.54 8.15
C GLY A 104 -5.97 13.66 7.38
N LEU A 105 -5.60 14.71 8.07
CA LEU A 105 -4.97 15.86 7.43
C LEU A 105 -3.47 15.67 7.19
N LEU A 106 -2.80 15.03 8.14
CA LEU A 106 -1.34 14.91 8.09
C LEU A 106 -0.86 13.46 8.14
N GLY A 107 -1.75 12.52 7.93
CA GLY A 107 -1.41 11.10 7.99
C GLY A 107 -0.72 10.59 6.73
N GLU A 108 -0.43 9.30 6.74
CA GLU A 108 0.17 8.65 5.60
C GLU A 108 -0.82 8.53 4.45
N GLN A 109 -0.28 8.49 3.25
CA GLN A 109 -1.11 8.36 2.07
C GLN A 109 -1.26 6.90 1.68
N PHE A 110 -2.41 6.58 1.10
CA PHE A 110 -2.73 5.22 0.66
C PHE A 110 -3.54 5.29 -0.63
N VAL A 111 -3.56 4.16 -1.34
CA VAL A 111 -4.37 4.06 -2.54
C VAL A 111 -5.76 3.57 -2.15
N GLY A 112 -6.78 4.29 -2.61
CA GLY A 112 -8.16 3.90 -2.42
C GLY A 112 -8.80 3.52 -3.75
N PHE A 113 -9.52 2.41 -3.76
CA PHE A 113 -10.26 1.97 -4.93
C PHE A 113 -11.73 2.34 -4.75
N GLU A 114 -12.28 3.01 -5.75
CA GLU A 114 -13.70 3.26 -5.84
C GLU A 114 -14.24 2.53 -7.06
N SER A 115 -15.25 1.71 -6.84
CA SER A 115 -15.80 0.91 -7.93
C SER A 115 -16.50 1.80 -8.94
N GLY A 116 -16.31 1.48 -10.20
CA GLY A 116 -16.98 2.18 -11.26
C GLY A 116 -18.40 1.69 -11.47
N ALA A 117 -19.02 2.15 -12.53
CA ALA A 117 -20.40 1.80 -12.84
C ALA A 117 -20.54 0.36 -13.34
N THR A 118 -19.51 -0.18 -13.92
CA THR A 118 -19.53 -1.54 -14.50
C THR A 118 -19.25 -2.58 -13.43
N LYS A 119 -20.15 -3.55 -13.32
CA LYS A 119 -20.01 -4.57 -12.28
C LYS A 119 -19.20 -5.79 -12.71
N ASN A 120 -18.92 -5.93 -13.99
CA ASN A 120 -18.19 -7.09 -14.47
C ASN A 120 -16.70 -6.89 -14.32
N ALA A 121 -16.14 -7.54 -13.33
CA ALA A 121 -14.73 -7.41 -12.99
C ALA A 121 -13.90 -8.44 -13.74
N GLN A 122 -12.83 -7.96 -14.33
CA GLN A 122 -11.76 -8.82 -14.82
C GLN A 122 -10.45 -8.24 -14.32
N GLY A 123 -9.81 -9.00 -13.43
CA GLY A 123 -8.59 -8.53 -12.82
C GLY A 123 -7.39 -8.61 -13.75
N GLY A 124 -6.30 -8.04 -13.30
CA GLY A 124 -5.02 -8.16 -13.98
C GLY A 124 -4.68 -7.08 -14.98
N ASP A 125 -5.46 -6.02 -15.02
CA ASP A 125 -5.27 -4.97 -16.00
C ASP A 125 -4.78 -3.69 -15.36
N THR A 126 -4.39 -2.74 -16.20
CA THR A 126 -4.01 -1.41 -15.77
C THR A 126 -5.27 -0.57 -15.53
N LEU A 127 -5.32 0.07 -14.38
CA LEU A 127 -6.40 0.98 -14.07
C LEU A 127 -6.14 2.31 -14.78
N THR A 128 -7.03 2.66 -15.68
CA THR A 128 -6.86 3.88 -16.47
C THR A 128 -7.41 5.11 -15.79
N LYS A 129 -8.41 4.93 -14.92
CA LYS A 129 -8.99 6.06 -14.20
C LYS A 129 -8.29 6.20 -12.87
N THR A 130 -7.51 7.26 -12.73
CA THR A 130 -6.76 7.52 -11.51
C THR A 130 -6.94 8.97 -11.10
N GLN A 131 -6.81 9.19 -9.79
CA GLN A 131 -6.87 10.52 -9.22
C GLN A 131 -5.62 10.71 -8.37
N SER A 132 -4.84 11.73 -8.73
CA SER A 132 -3.55 11.96 -8.10
C SER A 132 -3.69 12.45 -6.67
N ALA A 133 -2.59 12.36 -5.92
CA ALA A 133 -2.56 12.79 -4.54
C ALA A 133 -2.83 14.30 -4.45
N VAL A 134 -3.61 14.66 -3.43
CA VAL A 134 -3.82 16.06 -3.11
C VAL A 134 -2.76 16.44 -2.09
N VAL A 135 -1.89 17.35 -2.50
CA VAL A 135 -0.82 17.84 -1.63
C VAL A 135 -1.34 19.05 -0.86
N LEU A 136 -1.35 18.94 0.46
CA LEU A 136 -1.90 19.98 1.31
C LEU A 136 -1.21 21.33 1.10
N GLU A 137 0.10 21.29 0.94
CA GLU A 137 0.88 22.51 0.71
C GLU A 137 0.44 23.22 -0.55
N LYS A 138 0.12 22.46 -1.60
CA LYS A 138 -0.34 23.04 -2.86
C LYS A 138 -1.71 23.68 -2.70
N LEU A 139 -2.61 23.04 -1.95
CA LEU A 139 -3.93 23.60 -1.68
C LEU A 139 -3.84 24.90 -0.90
N ILE A 140 -2.97 24.94 0.11
CA ILE A 140 -2.78 26.14 0.90
C ILE A 140 -2.21 27.27 0.04
N SER A 141 -1.24 26.95 -0.83
CA SER A 141 -0.67 27.96 -1.74
C SER A 141 -1.73 28.52 -2.69
N GLN A 142 -2.57 27.65 -3.25
CA GLN A 142 -3.63 28.08 -4.15
C GLN A 142 -4.67 28.94 -3.43
N PHE A 143 -5.02 28.58 -2.21
CA PHE A 143 -5.98 29.33 -1.42
C PHE A 143 -5.47 30.74 -1.13
N LEU A 144 -4.21 30.84 -0.71
CA LEU A 144 -3.59 32.13 -0.41
C LEU A 144 -3.47 32.99 -1.68
N PHE A 145 -3.13 32.38 -2.79
CA PHE A 145 -3.02 33.09 -4.06
C PHE A 145 -4.38 33.63 -4.50
N ASN A 146 -5.42 32.81 -4.41
CA ASN A 146 -6.77 33.22 -4.80
C ASN A 146 -7.29 34.33 -3.89
N LYS A 147 -7.00 34.29 -2.60
CA LYS A 147 -7.41 35.34 -1.67
C LYS A 147 -6.69 36.67 -1.96
N ALA A 148 -5.42 36.61 -2.30
CA ALA A 148 -4.67 37.81 -2.67
C ALA A 148 -5.21 38.41 -3.96
N ALA A 149 -5.57 37.56 -4.94
CA ALA A 149 -6.15 38.05 -6.19
C ALA A 149 -7.52 38.69 -5.97
N GLU A 150 -8.35 38.09 -5.08
CA GLU A 150 -9.64 38.65 -4.74
C GLU A 150 -9.50 40.01 -4.03
N GLY A 151 -8.51 40.14 -3.20
CA GLY A 151 -8.24 41.39 -2.52
C GLY A 151 -7.84 42.51 -3.47
N GLN A 152 -7.14 42.18 -4.53
CA GLN A 152 -6.75 43.15 -5.53
C GLN A 152 -7.93 43.56 -6.44
N GLU A 153 -8.82 42.62 -6.70
CA GLU A 153 -9.98 42.92 -7.54
C GLU A 153 -11.05 43.73 -6.82
N ALA A 154 -11.02 43.70 -5.49
CA ALA A 154 -12.02 44.41 -4.70
C ALA A 154 -11.82 45.92 -4.67
N LYS A 155 -10.74 46.42 -5.22
CA LYS A 155 -10.50 47.88 -5.30
C LYS A 155 -11.13 48.47 -6.56
#